data_7c70db2b4935a11d3436b568c8f5f447
#
_entry.id   7c70db2b4935a11d3436b568c8f5f447
#
_cell.length_a   1.000
_cell.length_b   1.000
_cell.length_c   1.000
_cell.angle_alpha   90.00
_cell.angle_beta   90.00
_cell.angle_gamma   90.00
#
_symmetry.space_group_name_H-M   'P 1'
#
loop_
_entity.id
_entity.type
_entity.pdbx_description
1 polymer ?
#
loop_
_entity_poly.entity_id
_entity_poly.type
_entity_poly.pdbx_seq_one_letter_code
_entity_poly.pdbx_strand_id
1 'polypeptide(L)'
;MKKIFTIASSLVLAVVLLAGCTRSSHYDDQDYWMSKEYGVVVYSDGYCPYYVLETYNGYTIVRAASGAAPYEGDEMYGNLSSGGYKDLYNYTDNSIIRGEITDYWLSYAEAQYIIDNACYTYSKGVEKKVIKQGLLKKKQ
;
A
#
# COMPACT_ATOMS: atom_id res chain seq x y z
N MET A 1 -47.36 39.60 -1.01
CA MET A 1 -46.04 39.74 -0.38
C MET A 1 -45.63 38.53 0.51
N LYS A 2 -46.52 37.83 1.14
CA LYS A 2 -46.17 36.68 1.99
C LYS A 2 -45.61 35.44 1.25
N LYS A 3 -45.91 35.23 -0.03
CA LYS A 3 -45.48 34.08 -0.83
C LYS A 3 -44.04 34.22 -1.35
N ILE A 4 -43.52 35.42 -1.51
CA ILE A 4 -42.16 35.69 -2.03
C ILE A 4 -41.12 35.40 -0.93
N PHE A 5 -41.43 35.68 0.34
CA PHE A 5 -40.51 35.41 1.46
C PHE A 5 -40.26 33.91 1.70
N THR A 6 -41.30 33.08 1.45
CA THR A 6 -41.18 31.63 1.65
C THR A 6 -40.26 30.99 0.61
N ILE A 7 -40.30 31.47 -0.65
CA ILE A 7 -39.46 30.96 -1.73
C ILE A 7 -37.98 31.37 -1.53
N ALA A 8 -37.75 32.61 -1.09
CA ALA A 8 -36.39 33.11 -0.81
C ALA A 8 -35.73 32.34 0.34
N SER A 9 -36.49 32.03 1.40
CA SER A 9 -36.00 31.25 2.54
C SER A 9 -35.66 29.80 2.16
N SER A 10 -36.45 29.19 1.28
CA SER A 10 -36.20 27.82 0.81
C SER A 10 -34.96 27.75 -0.09
N LEU A 11 -34.71 28.77 -0.89
CA LEU A 11 -33.54 28.82 -1.79
C LEU A 11 -32.22 29.00 -1.02
N VAL A 12 -32.24 29.82 0.04
CA VAL A 12 -31.07 30.03 0.92
C VAL A 12 -30.73 28.73 1.68
N LEU A 13 -31.71 27.98 2.15
CA LEU A 13 -31.50 26.71 2.83
C LEU A 13 -30.89 25.65 1.89
N ALA A 14 -31.30 25.60 0.63
CA ALA A 14 -30.75 24.70 -0.37
C ALA A 14 -29.27 24.98 -0.71
N VAL A 15 -28.90 26.27 -0.75
CA VAL A 15 -27.50 26.68 -1.02
C VAL A 15 -26.58 26.31 0.16
N VAL A 16 -27.04 26.42 1.39
CA VAL A 16 -26.25 26.03 2.59
C VAL A 16 -26.02 24.53 2.65
N LEU A 17 -26.95 23.69 2.19
CA LEU A 17 -26.77 22.24 2.15
C LEU A 17 -25.79 21.78 1.06
N LEU A 18 -25.60 22.55 0.00
CA LEU A 18 -24.62 22.24 -1.04
C LEU A 18 -23.20 22.65 -0.69
N ALA A 19 -23.00 23.57 0.23
CA ALA A 19 -21.68 23.99 0.70
C ALA A 19 -21.04 23.02 1.74
N GLY A 20 -21.78 22.01 2.21
CA GLY A 20 -21.35 21.07 3.24
C GLY A 20 -20.52 19.88 2.75
N CYS A 21 -20.32 19.72 1.43
CA CYS A 21 -19.39 18.72 0.88
C CYS A 21 -18.02 19.34 0.65
N THR A 22 -17.32 19.73 1.71
CA THR A 22 -15.87 19.86 1.61
C THR A 22 -15.31 18.46 1.41
N ARG A 23 -14.92 18.12 0.18
CA ARG A 23 -14.00 17.03 -0.11
C ARG A 23 -12.79 17.26 0.80
N SER A 24 -12.59 16.39 1.78
CA SER A 24 -11.28 16.29 2.43
C SER A 24 -10.26 16.16 1.31
N SER A 25 -9.33 17.10 1.26
CA SER A 25 -8.37 17.17 0.18
C SER A 25 -7.54 15.89 0.19
N HIS A 26 -7.51 15.20 -0.92
CA HIS A 26 -6.69 14.01 -1.20
C HIS A 26 -5.17 14.26 -0.95
N TYR A 27 -4.81 15.49 -0.68
CA TYR A 27 -3.45 15.95 -0.37
C TYR A 27 -3.00 15.57 1.04
N ASP A 28 -3.88 15.63 2.04
CA ASP A 28 -3.52 15.33 3.43
C ASP A 28 -3.23 13.83 3.62
N ASP A 29 -3.93 12.95 2.90
CA ASP A 29 -3.72 11.51 2.98
C ASP A 29 -2.38 11.08 2.37
N GLN A 30 -1.95 11.71 1.28
CA GLN A 30 -0.68 11.37 0.62
C GLN A 30 0.52 11.80 1.45
N ASP A 31 0.52 13.01 2.01
CA ASP A 31 1.58 13.50 2.90
C ASP A 31 1.70 12.63 4.15
N TYR A 32 0.57 12.18 4.70
CA TYR A 32 0.55 11.22 5.80
C TYR A 32 1.30 9.94 5.44
N TRP A 33 1.00 9.33 4.29
CA TRP A 33 1.64 8.09 3.87
C TRP A 33 3.11 8.27 3.55
N MET A 34 3.49 9.35 2.86
CA MET A 34 4.88 9.65 2.52
C MET A 34 5.76 9.96 3.74
N SER A 35 5.16 10.23 4.90
CA SER A 35 5.88 10.35 6.18
C SER A 35 6.24 9.00 6.81
N LYS A 36 5.69 7.89 6.30
CA LYS A 36 5.95 6.53 6.78
C LYS A 36 7.21 5.94 6.14
N GLU A 37 7.55 4.72 6.58
CA GLU A 37 8.65 3.97 5.99
C GLU A 37 8.38 3.71 4.51
N TYR A 38 9.44 3.77 3.71
CA TYR A 38 9.44 3.57 2.27
C TYR A 38 10.06 2.23 1.90
N GLY A 39 9.50 1.55 0.94
CA GLY A 39 10.04 0.34 0.35
C GLY A 39 9.64 0.18 -1.12
N VAL A 40 10.37 -0.65 -1.83
CA VAL A 40 10.07 -1.02 -3.22
C VAL A 40 9.81 -2.51 -3.29
N VAL A 41 8.79 -2.92 -4.03
CA VAL A 41 8.49 -4.33 -4.25
C VAL A 41 9.58 -4.97 -5.11
N VAL A 42 10.30 -5.94 -4.55
CA VAL A 42 11.43 -6.62 -5.21
C VAL A 42 11.13 -8.08 -5.56
N TYR A 43 10.02 -8.58 -5.08
CA TYR A 43 9.47 -9.89 -5.41
C TYR A 43 7.96 -9.85 -5.32
N SER A 44 7.29 -10.28 -6.35
CA SER A 44 5.86 -10.55 -6.38
C SER A 44 5.58 -11.61 -7.44
N ASP A 45 4.81 -12.63 -7.08
CA ASP A 45 4.46 -13.74 -7.95
C ASP A 45 2.96 -13.97 -7.87
N GLY A 46 2.28 -13.98 -9.01
CA GLY A 46 0.83 -14.18 -9.07
C GLY A 46 0.33 -15.53 -8.51
N TYR A 47 1.24 -16.49 -8.30
CA TYR A 47 0.92 -17.81 -7.73
C TYR A 47 1.21 -17.93 -6.24
N CYS A 48 1.88 -16.94 -5.64
CA CYS A 48 2.24 -16.92 -4.23
C CYS A 48 1.63 -15.72 -3.53
N PRO A 49 0.99 -15.90 -2.36
CA PRO A 49 0.39 -14.78 -1.65
C PRO A 49 1.41 -13.87 -0.96
N TYR A 50 2.69 -14.19 -1.01
CA TYR A 50 3.75 -13.41 -0.39
C TYR A 50 4.44 -12.51 -1.42
N TYR A 51 4.77 -11.30 -0.99
CA TYR A 51 5.64 -10.38 -1.73
C TYR A 51 6.70 -9.79 -0.80
N VAL A 52 7.78 -9.29 -1.35
CA VAL A 52 8.92 -8.76 -0.60
C VAL A 52 9.16 -7.31 -0.95
N LEU A 53 9.39 -6.51 0.07
CA LEU A 53 9.79 -5.11 -0.02
C LEU A 53 11.26 -4.98 0.34
N GLU A 54 12.04 -4.29 -0.50
CA GLU A 54 13.37 -3.77 -0.14
C GLU A 54 13.19 -2.42 0.56
N THR A 55 13.72 -2.29 1.76
CA THR A 55 13.66 -1.08 2.58
C THR A 55 15.06 -0.62 2.98
N TYR A 56 15.21 0.55 3.58
CA TYR A 56 16.51 1.02 4.10
C TYR A 56 17.08 0.12 5.22
N ASN A 57 16.21 -0.63 5.89
CA ASN A 57 16.59 -1.50 7.02
C ASN A 57 16.73 -2.97 6.61
N GLY A 58 16.68 -3.30 5.32
CA GLY A 58 16.71 -4.65 4.79
C GLY A 58 15.41 -5.04 4.10
N TYR A 59 15.06 -6.32 4.14
CA TYR A 59 13.89 -6.85 3.45
C TYR A 59 12.74 -7.10 4.41
N THR A 60 11.52 -6.84 3.94
CA THR A 60 10.27 -7.07 4.65
C THR A 60 9.39 -8.00 3.84
N ILE A 61 8.87 -9.06 4.45
CA ILE A 61 7.97 -10.03 3.82
C ILE A 61 6.53 -9.71 4.23
N VAL A 62 5.66 -9.64 3.25
CA VAL A 62 4.25 -9.34 3.44
C VAL A 62 3.40 -10.43 2.79
N ARG A 63 2.44 -10.94 3.52
CA ARG A 63 1.38 -11.81 2.99
C ARG A 63 0.19 -10.95 2.60
N ALA A 64 -0.23 -10.99 1.35
CA ALA A 64 -1.43 -10.30 0.88
C ALA A 64 -2.67 -10.81 1.64
N ALA A 65 -3.41 -9.91 2.28
CA ALA A 65 -4.59 -10.26 3.07
C ALA A 65 -5.88 -10.26 2.24
N SER A 66 -5.95 -9.40 1.22
CA SER A 66 -7.08 -9.30 0.30
C SER A 66 -6.63 -8.67 -1.01
N GLY A 67 -7.14 -9.16 -2.10
CA GLY A 67 -6.84 -8.63 -3.43
C GLY A 67 -5.53 -9.15 -4.03
N ALA A 68 -5.10 -8.56 -5.12
CA ALA A 68 -3.85 -8.88 -5.79
C ALA A 68 -2.66 -8.30 -5.00
N ALA A 69 -1.55 -9.03 -4.98
CA ALA A 69 -0.28 -8.49 -4.52
C ALA A 69 0.19 -7.35 -5.44
N PRO A 70 0.93 -6.36 -4.92
CA PRO A 70 1.50 -5.30 -5.75
C PRO A 70 2.50 -5.87 -6.76
N TYR A 71 2.79 -5.11 -7.80
CA TYR A 71 3.76 -5.52 -8.82
C TYR A 71 5.19 -5.20 -8.41
N GLU A 72 6.15 -5.96 -8.93
CA GLU A 72 7.57 -5.64 -8.77
C GLU A 72 7.88 -4.25 -9.33
N GLY A 73 8.60 -3.46 -8.54
CA GLY A 73 8.90 -2.06 -8.83
C GLY A 73 7.93 -1.07 -8.23
N ASP A 74 6.79 -1.51 -7.69
CA ASP A 74 5.85 -0.62 -7.01
C ASP A 74 6.49 0.01 -5.76
N GLU A 75 6.22 1.30 -5.57
CA GLU A 75 6.66 2.08 -4.42
C GLU A 75 5.62 2.00 -3.30
N MET A 76 6.04 1.55 -2.14
CA MET A 76 5.15 1.29 -1.00
C MET A 76 5.52 2.15 0.20
N TYR A 77 4.51 2.64 0.90
CA TYR A 77 4.66 3.37 2.16
C TYR A 77 3.81 2.72 3.26
N GLY A 78 4.35 2.66 4.47
CA GLY A 78 3.64 2.10 5.61
C GLY A 78 4.53 1.85 6.81
N ASN A 79 4.01 1.19 7.83
CA ASN A 79 4.80 0.74 8.96
C ASN A 79 5.42 -0.64 8.62
N LEU A 80 6.55 -0.62 7.92
CA LEU A 80 7.19 -1.79 7.31
C LEU A 80 8.10 -2.57 8.29
N SER A 81 8.41 -2.00 9.45
CA SER A 81 9.30 -2.57 10.47
C SER A 81 8.55 -3.08 11.70
N SER A 82 7.31 -3.50 11.54
CA SER A 82 6.53 -4.12 12.62
C SER A 82 5.56 -5.17 12.09
N GLY A 83 5.50 -6.33 12.74
CA GLY A 83 4.67 -7.46 12.34
C GLY A 83 3.17 -7.22 12.46
N GLY A 84 2.40 -8.11 11.82
CA GLY A 84 0.94 -8.13 11.84
C GLY A 84 0.27 -7.42 10.67
N TYR A 85 -1.07 -7.36 10.72
CA TYR A 85 -1.86 -6.75 9.66
C TYR A 85 -1.68 -5.23 9.61
N LYS A 86 -1.40 -4.72 8.41
CA LYS A 86 -1.19 -3.29 8.14
C LYS A 86 -1.92 -2.88 6.88
N ASP A 87 -2.35 -1.63 6.86
CA ASP A 87 -2.69 -0.95 5.63
C ASP A 87 -1.42 -0.31 5.08
N LEU A 88 -1.12 -0.55 3.82
CA LEU A 88 0.04 -0.07 3.09
C LEU A 88 -0.41 0.74 1.90
N TYR A 89 0.24 1.85 1.65
CA TYR A 89 -0.06 2.71 0.51
C TYR A 89 0.85 2.37 -0.66
N ASN A 90 0.26 1.90 -1.75
CA ASN A 90 0.94 1.76 -3.03
C ASN A 90 0.91 3.10 -3.76
N TYR A 91 2.05 3.79 -3.76
CA TYR A 91 2.20 5.10 -4.40
C TYR A 91 2.10 5.00 -5.92
N THR A 92 2.63 3.93 -6.51
CA THR A 92 2.64 3.71 -7.96
C THR A 92 1.23 3.56 -8.52
N ASP A 93 0.36 2.86 -7.80
CA ASP A 93 -1.02 2.58 -8.19
C ASP A 93 -2.04 3.49 -7.50
N ASN A 94 -1.58 4.38 -6.60
CA ASN A 94 -2.42 5.27 -5.80
C ASN A 94 -3.55 4.52 -5.06
N SER A 95 -3.21 3.42 -4.41
CA SER A 95 -4.16 2.55 -3.72
C SER A 95 -3.68 2.17 -2.33
N ILE A 96 -4.63 1.84 -1.46
CA ILE A 96 -4.34 1.26 -0.15
C ILE A 96 -4.60 -0.24 -0.24
N ILE A 97 -3.60 -1.03 0.12
CA ILE A 97 -3.69 -2.48 0.18
C ILE A 97 -3.46 -2.97 1.60
N ARG A 98 -4.13 -4.05 1.97
CA ARG A 98 -3.96 -4.67 3.28
C ARG A 98 -3.09 -5.92 3.17
N GLY A 99 -2.07 -5.99 4.01
CA GLY A 99 -1.18 -7.14 4.11
C GLY A 99 -0.82 -7.46 5.55
N GLU A 100 -0.34 -8.67 5.77
CA GLU A 100 0.25 -9.08 7.05
C GLU A 100 1.77 -9.09 6.89
N ILE A 101 2.46 -8.23 7.63
CA ILE A 101 3.91 -8.28 7.74
C ILE A 101 4.27 -9.46 8.60
N THR A 102 4.90 -10.47 7.99
CA THR A 102 5.33 -11.69 8.67
C THR A 102 6.74 -11.59 9.20
N ASP A 103 7.62 -10.93 8.44
CA ASP A 103 9.04 -10.80 8.76
C ASP A 103 9.56 -9.44 8.27
N TYR A 104 10.52 -8.88 8.98
CA TYR A 104 11.12 -7.57 8.64
C TYR A 104 12.58 -7.51 9.10
N TRP A 105 13.34 -6.52 8.59
CA TRP A 105 14.78 -6.34 8.84
C TRP A 105 15.65 -7.53 8.43
N LEU A 106 15.20 -8.25 7.42
CA LEU A 106 15.90 -9.42 6.93
C LEU A 106 17.08 -9.03 6.03
N SER A 107 18.12 -9.85 6.07
CA SER A 107 19.11 -9.87 4.99
C SER A 107 18.50 -10.46 3.72
N TYR A 108 19.17 -10.26 2.59
CA TYR A 108 18.75 -10.87 1.33
C TYR A 108 18.64 -12.40 1.40
N ALA A 109 19.63 -13.04 2.02
CA ALA A 109 19.66 -14.50 2.12
C ALA A 109 18.51 -15.05 2.97
N GLU A 110 18.16 -14.37 4.07
CA GLU A 110 17.03 -14.75 4.92
C GLU A 110 15.71 -14.57 4.18
N ALA A 111 15.51 -13.42 3.51
CA ALA A 111 14.30 -13.17 2.74
C ALA A 111 14.13 -14.19 1.61
N GLN A 112 15.20 -14.50 0.86
CA GLN A 112 15.17 -15.51 -0.20
C GLN A 112 14.83 -16.89 0.36
N TYR A 113 15.44 -17.29 1.47
CA TYR A 113 15.17 -18.56 2.13
C TYR A 113 13.70 -18.71 2.56
N ILE A 114 13.13 -17.64 3.16
CA ILE A 114 11.72 -17.65 3.62
C ILE A 114 10.79 -17.74 2.41
N ILE A 115 11.00 -16.94 1.36
CA ILE A 115 10.18 -16.97 0.15
C ILE A 115 10.27 -18.32 -0.57
N ASP A 116 11.45 -18.91 -0.65
CA ASP A 116 11.64 -20.22 -1.26
C ASP A 116 10.81 -21.29 -0.58
N ASN A 117 10.72 -21.25 0.74
CA ASN A 117 9.91 -22.20 1.52
C ASN A 117 8.42 -21.86 1.52
N ALA A 118 8.07 -20.59 1.70
CA ALA A 118 6.68 -20.14 1.75
C ALA A 118 5.95 -20.32 0.42
N CYS A 119 6.64 -20.09 -0.70
CA CYS A 119 6.06 -20.19 -2.04
C CYS A 119 6.23 -21.57 -2.69
N TYR A 120 7.00 -22.48 -2.10
CA TYR A 120 7.25 -23.82 -2.67
C TYR A 120 5.96 -24.59 -3.01
N THR A 121 4.96 -24.49 -2.15
CA THR A 121 3.68 -25.21 -2.32
C THR A 121 2.87 -24.64 -3.49
N TYR A 122 3.04 -23.38 -3.81
CA TYR A 122 2.31 -22.67 -4.85
C TYR A 122 3.01 -22.73 -6.21
N SER A 123 4.32 -22.98 -6.24
CA SER A 123 5.17 -22.91 -7.44
C SER A 123 5.58 -24.28 -7.97
N LYS A 124 4.87 -25.36 -7.65
CA LYS A 124 5.20 -26.71 -8.14
C LYS A 124 5.24 -26.75 -9.67
N GLY A 125 6.44 -26.95 -10.25
CA GLY A 125 6.65 -27.04 -11.68
C GLY A 125 6.90 -25.73 -12.40
N VAL A 126 6.97 -24.59 -11.68
CA VAL A 126 7.35 -23.27 -12.20
C VAL A 126 8.80 -22.98 -11.83
N GLU A 127 9.53 -22.32 -12.72
CA GLU A 127 10.90 -21.88 -12.43
C GLU A 127 10.94 -20.99 -11.18
N LYS A 128 11.91 -21.28 -10.30
CA LYS A 128 12.07 -20.58 -9.03
C LYS A 128 12.43 -19.11 -9.27
N LYS A 129 11.56 -18.22 -8.82
CA LYS A 129 11.74 -16.79 -8.97
C LYS A 129 12.64 -16.24 -7.86
N VAL A 130 13.63 -15.45 -8.24
CA VAL A 130 14.62 -14.85 -7.34
C VAL A 130 14.21 -13.43 -6.97
N ILE A 131 14.41 -13.06 -5.71
CA ILE A 131 14.23 -11.68 -5.23
C ILE A 131 15.22 -10.76 -5.98
N LYS A 132 14.72 -9.66 -6.54
CA LYS A 132 15.56 -8.64 -7.15
C LYS A 132 16.28 -7.82 -6.06
N GLN A 133 17.42 -7.25 -6.40
CA GLN A 133 18.20 -6.41 -5.48
C GLN A 133 18.43 -5.03 -6.07
N GLY A 134 18.57 -4.04 -5.19
CA GLY A 134 18.99 -2.71 -5.59
C GLY A 134 17.92 -1.91 -6.32
N LEU A 135 16.64 -2.22 -6.14
CA LEU A 135 15.53 -1.43 -6.68
C LEU A 135 15.23 -0.20 -5.82
N LEU A 136 15.66 -0.20 -4.55
CA LEU A 136 15.49 0.92 -3.65
C LEU A 136 16.31 2.12 -4.16
N LYS A 137 15.65 3.09 -4.73
CA LYS A 137 16.31 4.34 -5.15
C LYS A 137 16.68 5.13 -3.89
N LYS A 138 17.96 5.50 -3.74
CA LYS A 138 18.35 6.48 -2.72
C LYS A 138 17.56 7.75 -3.01
N LYS A 139 16.66 8.13 -2.09
CA LYS A 139 16.08 9.48 -2.10
C LYS A 139 17.24 10.46 -1.96
N GLN A 140 17.53 11.19 -3.03
CA GLN A 140 18.43 12.34 -2.98
C GLN A 140 17.74 13.50 -2.25
#